data_e7d9fa18e5fc5c8464f2eabb58f08018
#
_entry.id   e7d9fa18e5fc5c8464f2eabb58f08018
#
_cell.length_a   1.000
_cell.length_b   1.000
_cell.length_c   1.000
_cell.angle_alpha   90.00
_cell.angle_beta   90.00
_cell.angle_gamma   90.00
#
_symmetry.space_group_name_H-M   'P 1'
#
loop_
_entity.id
_entity.type
_entity.pdbx_description
1 polymer ?
#
loop_
_entity_poly.entity_id
_entity_poly.type
_entity_poly.pdbx_seq_one_letter_code
_entity_poly.pdbx_strand_id
1 'polypeptide(L)'
;ARRQRQMCIRDRNYHSAHDLGHAMQDYMLVGCSSFATWGTQSADSSLLIGRNFDFYVGDAFAENKQVAFYVPEQEYRFASVGWPGMIGVLSGMNETGLTVTINAAKSAVPTGSATPISILTREILQYAATIDEAFAIAQKRETFVSESILIGSAKDGKAAIIEKSPEKTVIFTGKEANRLICTNHYQSEEFSKDERNMENIRTSDSPYRFARLTELINENLPINVSKAASILRDHKGLQNTDLGLANEMAINQFI
;
A
#
# COMPACT_ATOMS: atom_id res chain seq x y z
N ALA A 1 4.03 26.87 -20.45
CA ALA A 1 3.40 27.17 -19.14
C ALA A 1 1.89 26.86 -19.11
N ARG A 2 1.07 27.29 -20.09
CA ARG A 2 -0.39 27.07 -20.09
C ARG A 2 -0.77 25.58 -20.30
N ARG A 3 -0.08 24.85 -21.20
CA ARG A 3 -0.27 23.40 -21.40
C ARG A 3 0.17 22.59 -20.18
N GLN A 4 1.27 22.95 -19.55
CA GLN A 4 1.74 22.31 -18.32
C GLN A 4 0.77 22.50 -17.16
N ARG A 5 0.20 23.71 -16.98
CA ARG A 5 -0.84 23.96 -15.96
C ARG A 5 -2.12 23.15 -16.21
N GLN A 6 -2.55 23.00 -17.48
CA GLN A 6 -3.72 22.19 -17.81
C GLN A 6 -3.49 20.70 -17.59
N MET A 7 -2.28 20.19 -17.86
CA MET A 7 -1.90 18.81 -17.51
C MET A 7 -1.92 18.61 -15.98
N CYS A 8 -1.28 19.49 -15.22
CA CYS A 8 -1.28 19.40 -13.74
C CYS A 8 -2.70 19.45 -13.13
N ILE A 9 -3.63 20.21 -13.71
CA ILE A 9 -5.01 20.27 -13.23
C ILE A 9 -5.76 18.96 -13.56
N ARG A 10 -5.60 18.41 -14.75
CA ARG A 10 -6.20 17.13 -15.14
C ARG A 10 -5.66 15.97 -14.28
N ASP A 11 -4.36 15.94 -14.05
CA ASP A 11 -3.71 14.93 -13.24
C ASP A 11 -4.16 14.99 -11.78
N ARG A 12 -4.26 16.19 -11.20
CA ARG A 12 -4.83 16.40 -9.85
C ARG A 12 -6.29 15.96 -9.79
N ASN A 13 -7.10 16.27 -10.80
CA ASN A 13 -8.49 15.87 -10.84
C ASN A 13 -8.66 14.34 -10.95
N TYR A 14 -7.78 13.66 -11.70
CA TYR A 14 -7.78 12.20 -11.78
C TYR A 14 -7.47 11.57 -10.42
N HIS A 15 -6.43 12.04 -9.72
CA HIS A 15 -6.08 11.54 -8.40
C HIS A 15 -7.09 11.92 -7.33
N SER A 16 -7.70 13.11 -7.43
CA SER A 16 -8.80 13.51 -6.56
C SER A 16 -10.05 12.67 -6.79
N ALA A 17 -10.32 12.24 -8.03
CA ALA A 17 -11.43 11.33 -8.31
C ALA A 17 -11.20 9.93 -7.71
N HIS A 18 -9.96 9.43 -7.72
CA HIS A 18 -9.58 8.19 -7.02
C HIS A 18 -9.86 8.31 -5.53
N ASP A 19 -9.35 9.36 -4.89
CA ASP A 19 -9.51 9.57 -3.46
C ASP A 19 -10.98 9.84 -3.08
N LEU A 20 -11.73 10.60 -3.89
CA LEU A 20 -13.17 10.80 -3.71
C LEU A 20 -13.93 9.47 -3.84
N GLY A 21 -13.60 8.70 -4.87
CA GLY A 21 -14.09 7.35 -5.03
C GLY A 21 -13.86 6.55 -3.74
N HIS A 22 -12.64 6.50 -3.23
CA HIS A 22 -12.28 5.80 -2.01
C HIS A 22 -13.03 6.33 -0.77
N ALA A 23 -13.12 7.65 -0.60
CA ALA A 23 -13.81 8.26 0.56
C ALA A 23 -15.34 8.07 0.55
N MET A 24 -15.95 7.96 -0.63
CA MET A 24 -17.40 7.77 -0.81
C MET A 24 -17.82 6.29 -0.79
N GLN A 25 -16.88 5.37 -0.65
CA GLN A 25 -17.12 3.95 -0.85
C GLN A 25 -17.37 3.18 0.44
N ASP A 26 -18.64 2.98 0.70
CA ASP A 26 -19.11 1.76 1.35
C ASP A 26 -19.30 0.60 0.33
N TYR A 27 -19.06 0.82 -0.96
CA TYR A 27 -19.47 -0.06 -2.06
C TYR A 27 -18.39 -0.50 -3.06
N MET A 28 -17.12 -0.08 -2.94
CA MET A 28 -16.09 -0.59 -3.83
C MET A 28 -15.24 -1.68 -3.19
N LEU A 29 -15.04 -2.75 -3.95
CA LEU A 29 -14.18 -3.86 -3.61
C LEU A 29 -12.72 -3.39 -3.64
N VAL A 30 -12.20 -2.99 -2.48
CA VAL A 30 -10.80 -2.66 -2.29
C VAL A 30 -10.19 -3.67 -1.35
N GLY A 31 -9.40 -4.58 -1.89
CA GLY A 31 -8.67 -5.56 -1.14
C GLY A 31 -7.19 -5.45 -1.44
N CYS A 32 -6.39 -4.98 -0.51
CA CYS A 32 -4.94 -4.96 -0.67
C CYS A 32 -4.31 -5.91 0.33
N SER A 33 -3.30 -6.64 -0.12
CA SER A 33 -2.53 -7.55 0.71
C SER A 33 -1.06 -7.31 0.47
N SER A 34 -0.32 -6.91 1.49
CA SER A 34 1.12 -6.69 1.39
C SER A 34 1.86 -7.23 2.61
N PHE A 35 3.11 -7.58 2.40
CA PHE A 35 4.00 -7.98 3.46
C PHE A 35 5.44 -7.58 3.15
N ALA A 36 6.24 -7.47 4.19
CA ALA A 36 7.68 -7.31 4.12
C ALA A 36 8.35 -8.36 4.99
N THR A 37 9.47 -8.92 4.51
CA THR A 37 10.36 -9.80 5.29
C THR A 37 11.80 -9.35 5.09
N TRP A 38 12.64 -9.49 6.12
CA TRP A 38 14.06 -9.18 6.09
C TRP A 38 14.83 -10.00 7.13
N GLY A 39 16.15 -9.89 7.15
CA GLY A 39 16.98 -10.59 8.12
C GLY A 39 16.69 -12.10 8.14
N THR A 40 16.44 -12.68 9.30
CA THR A 40 16.21 -14.12 9.46
C THR A 40 14.94 -14.65 8.79
N GLN A 41 14.02 -13.79 8.42
CA GLN A 41 12.77 -14.16 7.74
C GLN A 41 12.91 -14.20 6.20
N SER A 42 13.99 -13.66 5.64
CA SER A 42 14.32 -13.71 4.21
C SER A 42 15.47 -14.68 3.93
N ALA A 43 15.42 -15.39 2.81
CA ALA A 43 16.38 -16.45 2.49
C ALA A 43 17.83 -15.96 2.31
N ASP A 44 17.99 -14.73 1.85
CA ASP A 44 19.28 -14.05 1.65
C ASP A 44 19.49 -12.87 2.61
N SER A 45 18.66 -12.78 3.64
CA SER A 45 18.60 -11.68 4.62
C SER A 45 18.25 -10.32 4.03
N SER A 46 18.01 -10.20 2.73
CA SER A 46 17.61 -8.93 2.10
C SER A 46 16.17 -8.55 2.46
N LEU A 47 15.85 -7.25 2.32
CA LEU A 47 14.49 -6.77 2.43
C LEU A 47 13.70 -7.17 1.18
N LEU A 48 12.62 -7.91 1.36
CA LEU A 48 11.71 -8.33 0.31
C LEU A 48 10.30 -7.84 0.65
N ILE A 49 9.63 -7.23 -0.34
CA ILE A 49 8.25 -6.76 -0.22
C ILE A 49 7.40 -7.43 -1.30
N GLY A 50 6.28 -7.99 -0.86
CA GLY A 50 5.24 -8.53 -1.73
C GLY A 50 3.94 -7.76 -1.59
N ARG A 51 3.22 -7.52 -2.72
CA ARG A 51 1.97 -6.76 -2.69
C ARG A 51 1.01 -7.15 -3.80
N ASN A 52 -0.26 -7.37 -3.43
CA ASN A 52 -1.41 -7.39 -4.32
C ASN A 52 -2.23 -6.11 -4.15
N PHE A 53 -2.64 -5.54 -5.28
CA PHE A 53 -3.56 -4.41 -5.36
C PHE A 53 -4.84 -4.88 -6.03
N ASP A 54 -5.83 -5.19 -5.20
CA ASP A 54 -7.13 -5.64 -5.66
C ASP A 54 -8.11 -4.46 -5.58
N PHE A 55 -8.38 -3.89 -6.74
CA PHE A 55 -9.24 -2.73 -6.91
C PHE A 55 -10.04 -2.90 -8.19
N TYR A 56 -11.34 -3.12 -8.05
CA TYR A 56 -12.21 -3.33 -9.19
C TYR A 56 -13.07 -2.10 -9.49
N VAL A 57 -12.87 -1.54 -10.65
CA VAL A 57 -13.66 -0.44 -11.23
C VAL A 57 -14.07 -0.73 -12.68
N GLY A 58 -14.24 -2.00 -13.00
CA GLY A 58 -14.55 -2.53 -14.34
C GLY A 58 -13.34 -3.13 -15.06
N ASP A 59 -13.60 -4.01 -16.01
CA ASP A 59 -12.58 -4.84 -16.69
C ASP A 59 -11.53 -4.00 -17.43
N ALA A 60 -11.93 -2.87 -18.02
CA ALA A 60 -11.02 -1.95 -18.71
C ALA A 60 -9.88 -1.42 -17.79
N PHE A 61 -10.10 -1.38 -16.47
CA PHE A 61 -9.07 -0.97 -15.51
C PHE A 61 -7.93 -2.00 -15.38
N ALA A 62 -8.21 -3.27 -15.66
CA ALA A 62 -7.20 -4.32 -15.63
C ALA A 62 -6.27 -4.29 -16.86
N GLU A 63 -6.65 -3.56 -17.91
CA GLU A 63 -5.89 -3.45 -19.14
C GLU A 63 -4.78 -2.39 -19.04
N ASN A 64 -3.79 -2.51 -19.94
CA ASN A 64 -2.75 -1.49 -20.15
C ASN A 64 -1.94 -1.11 -18.90
N LYS A 65 -1.79 -2.01 -17.93
CA LYS A 65 -0.87 -1.79 -16.80
C LYS A 65 0.56 -1.60 -17.32
N GLN A 66 1.28 -0.68 -16.72
CA GLN A 66 2.64 -0.34 -17.13
C GLN A 66 3.57 -0.17 -15.94
N VAL A 67 4.85 -0.37 -16.20
CA VAL A 67 5.92 0.09 -15.31
C VAL A 67 6.48 1.37 -15.90
N ALA A 68 6.34 2.47 -15.17
CA ALA A 68 6.83 3.78 -15.56
C ALA A 68 8.15 4.07 -14.85
N PHE A 69 9.16 4.55 -15.60
CA PHE A 69 10.44 5.00 -15.07
C PHE A 69 10.49 6.52 -15.12
N TYR A 70 10.70 7.13 -13.97
CA TYR A 70 10.82 8.58 -13.80
C TYR A 70 12.26 8.96 -13.55
N VAL A 71 12.74 9.95 -14.30
CA VAL A 71 14.11 10.46 -14.21
C VAL A 71 14.04 11.98 -14.01
N PRO A 72 13.74 12.44 -12.78
CA PRO A 72 13.75 13.86 -12.47
C PRO A 72 15.19 14.41 -12.49
N GLU A 73 15.34 15.74 -12.60
CA GLU A 73 16.67 16.37 -12.75
C GLU A 73 17.48 16.42 -11.45
N GLN A 74 16.81 16.56 -10.30
CA GLN A 74 17.46 16.80 -8.99
C GLN A 74 17.03 15.83 -7.90
N GLU A 75 15.93 15.08 -8.10
CA GLU A 75 15.37 14.14 -7.14
C GLU A 75 15.78 12.71 -7.47
N TYR A 76 15.45 11.76 -6.60
CA TYR A 76 15.71 10.35 -6.85
C TYR A 76 14.90 9.83 -8.04
N ARG A 77 15.58 9.08 -8.90
CA ARG A 77 14.94 8.30 -9.97
C ARG A 77 14.12 7.18 -9.33
N PHE A 78 12.97 6.90 -9.90
CA PHE A 78 12.10 5.84 -9.37
C PHE A 78 11.31 5.15 -10.48
N ALA A 79 10.91 3.92 -10.20
CA ALA A 79 9.95 3.16 -11.00
C ALA A 79 8.64 3.02 -10.24
N SER A 80 7.51 3.02 -10.95
CA SER A 80 6.19 2.74 -10.39
C SER A 80 5.38 1.82 -11.29
N VAL A 81 4.52 1.02 -10.66
CA VAL A 81 3.51 0.23 -11.36
C VAL A 81 2.20 1.00 -11.33
N GLY A 82 1.57 1.17 -12.48
CA GLY A 82 0.35 1.96 -12.63
C GLY A 82 -0.27 1.84 -14.01
N TRP A 83 -0.95 2.89 -14.43
CA TRP A 83 -1.69 2.97 -15.70
C TRP A 83 -1.27 4.21 -16.49
N PRO A 84 -1.54 4.23 -17.82
CA PRO A 84 -1.29 5.40 -18.65
C PRO A 84 -1.99 6.65 -18.09
N GLY A 85 -1.24 7.75 -17.98
CA GLY A 85 -1.75 9.03 -17.43
C GLY A 85 -1.72 9.12 -15.90
N MET A 86 -1.41 8.05 -15.18
CA MET A 86 -1.24 8.07 -13.74
C MET A 86 0.15 8.62 -13.38
N ILE A 87 0.20 9.80 -12.76
CA ILE A 87 1.45 10.43 -12.29
C ILE A 87 1.74 10.14 -10.81
N GLY A 88 0.73 9.78 -10.03
CA GLY A 88 0.87 9.32 -8.64
C GLY A 88 1.40 7.90 -8.57
N VAL A 89 1.76 7.46 -7.38
CA VAL A 89 2.34 6.13 -7.14
C VAL A 89 1.44 5.33 -6.19
N LEU A 90 1.10 4.09 -6.56
CA LEU A 90 0.44 3.12 -5.69
C LEU A 90 1.43 2.06 -5.20
N SER A 91 2.40 1.72 -6.05
CA SER A 91 3.52 0.83 -5.75
C SER A 91 4.73 1.29 -6.54
N GLY A 92 5.86 1.44 -5.89
CA GLY A 92 7.08 1.88 -6.55
C GLY A 92 8.33 1.71 -5.71
N MET A 93 9.47 1.93 -6.36
CA MET A 93 10.79 1.87 -5.71
C MET A 93 11.69 2.93 -6.34
N ASN A 94 12.47 3.63 -5.54
CA ASN A 94 13.48 4.56 -6.01
C ASN A 94 14.88 3.94 -6.06
N GLU A 95 15.83 4.67 -6.65
CA GLU A 95 17.21 4.22 -6.85
C GLU A 95 18.02 4.01 -5.55
N THR A 96 17.54 4.51 -4.42
CA THR A 96 18.16 4.26 -3.11
C THR A 96 17.68 2.94 -2.47
N GLY A 97 16.71 2.25 -3.11
CA GLY A 97 16.07 1.06 -2.58
C GLY A 97 14.97 1.37 -1.56
N LEU A 98 14.44 2.62 -1.53
CA LEU A 98 13.22 2.91 -0.80
C LEU A 98 12.01 2.46 -1.64
N THR A 99 11.12 1.69 -1.04
CA THR A 99 9.89 1.20 -1.66
C THR A 99 8.66 1.75 -0.96
N VAL A 100 7.58 1.93 -1.71
CA VAL A 100 6.27 2.29 -1.19
C VAL A 100 5.21 1.37 -1.76
N THR A 101 4.24 0.98 -0.92
CA THR A 101 2.96 0.42 -1.36
C THR A 101 1.85 1.00 -0.50
N ILE A 102 0.67 1.23 -1.08
CA ILE A 102 -0.49 1.74 -0.32
C ILE A 102 -1.57 0.68 -0.19
N ASN A 103 -2.20 0.66 0.97
CA ASN A 103 -3.34 -0.20 1.28
C ASN A 103 -4.43 0.68 1.90
N ALA A 104 -5.61 0.69 1.31
CA ALA A 104 -6.74 1.46 1.82
C ALA A 104 -7.06 1.08 3.27
N ALA A 105 -7.39 2.07 4.09
CA ALA A 105 -7.84 1.92 5.46
C ALA A 105 -9.08 2.78 5.72
N LYS A 106 -9.74 2.61 6.85
CA LYS A 106 -10.89 3.43 7.24
C LYS A 106 -10.62 4.13 8.57
N SER A 107 -10.77 5.45 8.56
CA SER A 107 -10.70 6.33 9.73
C SER A 107 -11.49 7.62 9.45
N ALA A 108 -11.06 8.77 9.95
CA ALA A 108 -11.75 10.04 9.77
C ALA A 108 -12.13 10.34 8.32
N VAL A 109 -13.31 10.93 8.13
CA VAL A 109 -13.76 11.43 6.83
C VAL A 109 -13.18 12.82 6.62
N PRO A 110 -12.61 13.12 5.45
CA PRO A 110 -12.07 14.43 5.18
C PRO A 110 -13.16 15.50 5.14
N THR A 111 -12.86 16.67 5.69
CA THR A 111 -13.77 17.83 5.72
C THR A 111 -13.44 18.89 4.67
N GLY A 112 -12.36 18.69 3.90
CA GLY A 112 -11.89 19.64 2.88
C GLY A 112 -10.98 18.99 1.86
N SER A 113 -10.44 19.81 0.93
CA SER A 113 -9.48 19.34 -0.06
C SER A 113 -8.10 19.18 0.56
N ALA A 114 -7.41 18.10 0.23
CA ALA A 114 -6.07 17.79 0.72
C ALA A 114 -5.22 17.11 -0.37
N THR A 115 -4.00 16.70 -0.04
CA THR A 115 -3.11 16.03 -0.98
C THR A 115 -3.63 14.62 -1.30
N PRO A 116 -3.81 14.25 -2.59
CA PRO A 116 -4.10 12.87 -2.95
C PRO A 116 -3.01 11.91 -2.47
N ILE A 117 -3.42 10.77 -1.92
CA ILE A 117 -2.47 9.83 -1.31
C ILE A 117 -1.39 9.34 -2.28
N SER A 118 -1.75 9.08 -3.53
CA SER A 118 -0.80 8.66 -4.57
C SER A 118 0.23 9.74 -4.94
N ILE A 119 -0.09 11.00 -4.74
CA ILE A 119 0.85 12.12 -4.92
C ILE A 119 1.81 12.20 -3.72
N LEU A 120 1.32 11.98 -2.50
CA LEU A 120 2.17 11.87 -1.32
C LEU A 120 3.20 10.74 -1.46
N THR A 121 2.78 9.54 -1.88
CA THR A 121 3.69 8.42 -2.06
C THR A 121 4.70 8.65 -3.18
N ARG A 122 4.32 9.38 -4.23
CA ARG A 122 5.29 9.85 -5.24
C ARG A 122 6.30 10.81 -4.61
N GLU A 123 5.88 11.79 -3.82
CA GLU A 123 6.79 12.72 -3.13
C GLU A 123 7.78 11.96 -2.23
N ILE A 124 7.32 10.95 -1.51
CA ILE A 124 8.18 10.08 -0.71
C ILE A 124 9.26 9.42 -1.60
N LEU A 125 8.90 8.82 -2.74
CA LEU A 125 9.88 8.20 -3.63
C LEU A 125 10.87 9.20 -4.24
N GLN A 126 10.44 10.43 -4.47
CA GLN A 126 11.32 11.45 -5.04
C GLN A 126 12.34 12.00 -4.05
N TYR A 127 12.02 12.04 -2.75
CA TYR A 127 12.82 12.80 -1.78
C TYR A 127 13.28 12.01 -0.56
N ALA A 128 12.81 10.79 -0.33
CA ALA A 128 13.20 9.97 0.80
C ALA A 128 14.10 8.80 0.38
N ALA A 129 15.07 8.49 1.25
CA ALA A 129 15.92 7.30 1.15
C ALA A 129 15.83 6.41 2.40
N THR A 130 15.24 6.94 3.47
CA THR A 130 15.08 6.26 4.76
C THR A 130 13.62 6.31 5.23
N ILE A 131 13.27 5.43 6.18
CA ILE A 131 11.95 5.40 6.80
C ILE A 131 11.65 6.74 7.51
N ASP A 132 12.62 7.31 8.20
CA ASP A 132 12.44 8.58 8.92
C ASP A 132 12.18 9.76 7.97
N GLU A 133 12.90 9.82 6.84
CA GLU A 133 12.65 10.83 5.79
C GLU A 133 11.25 10.66 5.18
N ALA A 134 10.82 9.43 4.89
CA ALA A 134 9.49 9.12 4.38
C ALA A 134 8.40 9.55 5.39
N PHE A 135 8.60 9.25 6.66
CA PHE A 135 7.68 9.64 7.73
C PHE A 135 7.60 11.17 7.89
N ALA A 136 8.74 11.87 7.86
CA ALA A 136 8.77 13.32 7.94
C ALA A 136 8.02 14.01 6.77
N ILE A 137 8.09 13.44 5.56
CA ILE A 137 7.31 13.91 4.41
C ILE A 137 5.82 13.66 4.65
N ALA A 138 5.45 12.46 5.10
CA ALA A 138 4.06 12.11 5.38
C ALA A 138 3.43 12.98 6.47
N GLN A 139 4.19 13.36 7.50
CA GLN A 139 3.72 14.26 8.57
C GLN A 139 3.41 15.69 8.08
N LYS A 140 4.14 16.19 7.09
CA LYS A 140 3.97 17.55 6.55
C LYS A 140 2.76 17.69 5.64
N ARG A 141 2.18 16.59 5.16
CA ARG A 141 1.07 16.62 4.20
C ARG A 141 -0.23 16.21 4.86
N GLU A 142 -1.24 17.03 4.69
CA GLU A 142 -2.61 16.62 4.93
C GLU A 142 -3.08 15.76 3.75
N THR A 143 -3.70 14.61 4.03
CA THR A 143 -4.24 13.71 3.01
C THR A 143 -5.76 13.66 3.07
N PHE A 144 -6.37 13.38 1.93
CA PHE A 144 -7.81 13.31 1.83
C PHE A 144 -8.36 11.98 2.34
N VAL A 145 -7.65 10.88 2.13
CA VAL A 145 -8.07 9.52 2.49
C VAL A 145 -7.22 8.90 3.59
N SER A 146 -7.76 7.85 4.18
CA SER A 146 -7.10 7.03 5.19
C SER A 146 -6.43 5.84 4.52
N GLU A 147 -5.10 5.72 4.68
CA GLU A 147 -4.28 4.71 4.03
C GLU A 147 -3.16 4.21 4.95
N SER A 148 -2.78 2.96 4.76
CA SER A 148 -1.52 2.40 5.26
C SER A 148 -0.49 2.42 4.14
N ILE A 149 0.66 3.05 4.37
CA ILE A 149 1.78 3.09 3.43
C ILE A 149 2.87 2.18 3.97
N LEU A 150 3.05 1.01 3.37
CA LEU A 150 4.17 0.12 3.70
C LEU A 150 5.43 0.67 3.02
N ILE A 151 6.40 1.06 3.83
CA ILE A 151 7.70 1.57 3.41
C ILE A 151 8.75 0.51 3.67
N GLY A 152 9.56 0.20 2.66
CA GLY A 152 10.79 -0.56 2.83
C GLY A 152 11.99 0.32 2.52
N SER A 153 13.06 0.21 3.30
CA SER A 153 14.28 0.96 3.07
C SER A 153 15.50 0.04 3.07
N ALA A 154 16.19 -0.01 1.94
CA ALA A 154 17.44 -0.76 1.85
C ALA A 154 18.54 -0.15 2.75
N LYS A 155 18.53 1.18 2.94
CA LYS A 155 19.46 1.85 3.84
C LYS A 155 19.25 1.47 5.31
N ASP A 156 17.98 1.34 5.72
CA ASP A 156 17.63 0.96 7.10
C ASP A 156 17.63 -0.56 7.29
N GLY A 157 17.67 -1.34 6.21
CA GLY A 157 17.62 -2.81 6.22
C GLY A 157 16.31 -3.38 6.79
N LYS A 158 15.22 -2.61 6.77
CA LYS A 158 13.93 -2.98 7.38
C LYS A 158 12.76 -2.26 6.72
N ALA A 159 11.55 -2.58 7.19
CA ALA A 159 10.32 -1.92 6.77
C ALA A 159 9.56 -1.31 7.95
N ALA A 160 8.64 -0.39 7.64
CA ALA A 160 7.65 0.18 8.55
C ALA A 160 6.35 0.46 7.81
N ILE A 161 5.25 0.64 8.53
CA ILE A 161 3.99 1.09 7.97
C ILE A 161 3.72 2.50 8.49
N ILE A 162 3.48 3.45 7.59
CA ILE A 162 2.97 4.77 7.92
C ILE A 162 1.44 4.66 7.85
N GLU A 163 0.79 4.67 8.98
CA GLU A 163 -0.67 4.75 9.10
C GLU A 163 -1.09 6.21 9.03
N LYS A 164 -1.75 6.57 7.95
CA LYS A 164 -2.08 7.95 7.61
C LYS A 164 -3.59 8.14 7.48
N SER A 165 -4.16 9.00 8.30
CA SER A 165 -5.51 9.52 8.14
C SER A 165 -5.49 11.04 7.91
N PRO A 166 -6.63 11.68 7.57
CA PRO A 166 -6.71 13.13 7.52
C PRO A 166 -6.26 13.83 8.81
N GLU A 167 -6.46 13.18 9.97
CA GLU A 167 -6.20 13.76 11.28
C GLU A 167 -4.86 13.33 11.90
N LYS A 168 -4.36 12.13 11.56
CA LYS A 168 -3.21 11.51 12.23
C LYS A 168 -2.23 10.91 11.25
N THR A 169 -0.96 10.93 11.63
CA THR A 169 0.11 10.19 10.95
C THR A 169 0.92 9.46 12.01
N VAL A 170 0.95 8.14 11.94
CA VAL A 170 1.61 7.26 12.91
C VAL A 170 2.56 6.33 12.18
N ILE A 171 3.70 6.01 12.79
CA ILE A 171 4.60 4.99 12.29
C ILE A 171 4.42 3.70 13.11
N PHE A 172 4.18 2.61 12.41
CA PHE A 172 4.04 1.27 12.99
C PHE A 172 5.18 0.37 12.50
N THR A 173 5.97 -0.16 13.42
CA THR A 173 7.15 -0.98 13.12
C THR A 173 6.91 -2.48 13.30
N GLY A 174 5.68 -2.86 13.61
CA GLY A 174 5.30 -4.25 13.83
C GLY A 174 5.56 -4.73 15.26
N LYS A 175 4.98 -5.89 15.58
CA LYS A 175 5.16 -6.60 16.85
C LYS A 175 6.16 -7.74 16.73
N GLU A 176 6.40 -8.22 15.51
CA GLU A 176 7.26 -9.35 15.23
C GLU A 176 8.57 -8.89 14.59
N ALA A 177 9.66 -9.57 14.93
CA ALA A 177 10.96 -9.27 14.36
C ALA A 177 11.05 -9.68 12.90
N ASN A 178 11.61 -8.80 12.09
CA ASN A 178 11.99 -9.07 10.68
C ASN A 178 10.82 -9.36 9.73
N ARG A 179 9.58 -8.97 10.10
CA ARG A 179 8.44 -9.01 9.19
C ARG A 179 7.38 -7.96 9.51
N LEU A 180 6.63 -7.59 8.50
CA LEU A 180 5.41 -6.80 8.58
C LEU A 180 4.36 -7.37 7.63
N ILE A 181 3.11 -7.28 8.03
CA ILE A 181 1.95 -7.61 7.20
C ILE A 181 1.06 -6.36 7.20
N CYS A 182 0.54 -6.00 6.05
CA CYS A 182 -0.33 -4.86 5.86
C CYS A 182 -1.52 -5.28 4.97
N THR A 183 -2.72 -5.18 5.50
CA THR A 183 -3.97 -5.35 4.77
C THR A 183 -4.76 -4.03 4.79
N ASN A 184 -6.06 -4.03 4.98
CA ASN A 184 -6.89 -2.83 4.88
C ASN A 184 -7.38 -2.31 6.24
N HIS A 185 -6.59 -2.45 7.31
CA HIS A 185 -6.91 -1.90 8.64
C HIS A 185 -5.63 -1.40 9.31
N TYR A 186 -5.78 -0.44 10.21
CA TYR A 186 -4.70 0.07 11.04
C TYR A 186 -4.41 -0.87 12.22
N GLN A 187 -3.14 -0.95 12.60
CA GLN A 187 -2.61 -1.90 13.58
C GLN A 187 -1.99 -1.25 14.81
N SER A 188 -1.68 0.06 14.74
CA SER A 188 -1.05 0.79 15.84
C SER A 188 -2.03 1.01 17.01
N GLU A 189 -1.46 1.24 18.19
CA GLU A 189 -2.24 1.51 19.39
C GLU A 189 -3.02 2.83 19.27
N GLU A 190 -2.45 3.82 18.56
CA GLU A 190 -3.04 5.12 18.32
C GLU A 190 -4.37 5.07 17.55
N PHE A 191 -4.57 4.01 16.75
CA PHE A 191 -5.82 3.75 16.03
C PHE A 191 -6.67 2.63 16.64
N SER A 192 -6.23 2.06 17.78
CA SER A 192 -6.97 0.96 18.44
C SER A 192 -8.37 1.34 18.94
N LYS A 193 -8.62 2.64 19.17
CA LYS A 193 -9.89 3.19 19.60
C LYS A 193 -10.61 4.00 18.51
N ASP A 194 -10.09 4.00 17.28
CA ASP A 194 -10.75 4.63 16.16
C ASP A 194 -11.98 3.81 15.76
N GLU A 195 -13.16 4.40 15.90
CA GLU A 195 -14.43 3.69 15.70
C GLU A 195 -14.59 3.13 14.29
N ARG A 196 -14.13 3.86 13.27
CA ARG A 196 -14.23 3.44 11.88
C ARG A 196 -13.22 2.33 11.56
N ASN A 197 -12.00 2.39 12.12
CA ASN A 197 -11.05 1.29 12.01
C ASN A 197 -11.59 0.03 12.71
N MET A 198 -12.14 0.17 13.90
CA MET A 198 -12.77 -0.94 14.63
C MET A 198 -13.95 -1.54 13.86
N GLU A 199 -14.80 -0.70 13.28
CA GLU A 199 -15.90 -1.14 12.40
C GLU A 199 -15.36 -1.92 11.20
N ASN A 200 -14.37 -1.36 10.52
CA ASN A 200 -13.72 -2.01 9.38
C ASN A 200 -13.08 -3.37 9.76
N ILE A 201 -12.46 -3.47 10.92
CA ILE A 201 -11.93 -4.75 11.45
C ILE A 201 -13.05 -5.78 11.65
N ARG A 202 -14.25 -5.35 12.11
CA ARG A 202 -15.35 -6.26 12.37
C ARG A 202 -16.10 -6.70 11.12
N THR A 203 -16.16 -5.84 10.09
CA THR A 203 -17.09 -6.00 8.95
C THR A 203 -16.42 -6.34 7.63
N SER A 204 -15.07 -6.25 7.55
CA SER A 204 -14.32 -6.53 6.32
C SER A 204 -13.52 -7.82 6.38
N ASP A 205 -13.09 -8.31 5.23
CA ASP A 205 -12.22 -9.47 5.10
C ASP A 205 -10.73 -9.16 5.38
N SER A 206 -10.42 -7.92 5.73
CA SER A 206 -9.06 -7.48 5.99
C SER A 206 -8.35 -8.29 7.10
N PRO A 207 -8.95 -8.55 8.27
CA PRO A 207 -8.33 -9.39 9.30
C PRO A 207 -8.18 -10.86 8.88
N TYR A 208 -9.09 -11.37 8.08
CA TYR A 208 -8.99 -12.73 7.56
C TYR A 208 -7.77 -12.90 6.65
N ARG A 209 -7.59 -11.97 5.69
CA ARG A 209 -6.42 -11.94 4.82
C ARG A 209 -5.11 -11.72 5.60
N PHE A 210 -5.15 -10.92 6.66
CA PHE A 210 -4.01 -10.75 7.56
C PHE A 210 -3.62 -12.07 8.23
N ALA A 211 -4.60 -12.82 8.74
CA ALA A 211 -4.37 -14.13 9.34
C ALA A 211 -3.84 -15.14 8.30
N ARG A 212 -4.41 -15.14 7.08
CA ARG A 212 -3.93 -16.00 5.99
C ARG A 212 -2.50 -15.68 5.56
N LEU A 213 -2.13 -14.41 5.43
CA LEU A 213 -0.74 -14.01 5.15
C LEU A 213 0.20 -14.48 6.26
N THR A 214 -0.22 -14.36 7.52
CA THR A 214 0.56 -14.85 8.67
C THR A 214 0.81 -16.36 8.58
N GLU A 215 -0.22 -17.14 8.27
CA GLU A 215 -0.13 -18.59 8.07
C GLU A 215 0.84 -18.92 6.94
N LEU A 216 0.63 -18.34 5.75
CA LEU A 216 1.45 -18.59 4.57
C LEU A 216 2.92 -18.21 4.76
N ILE A 217 3.20 -17.07 5.41
CA ILE A 217 4.57 -16.68 5.71
C ILE A 217 5.22 -17.69 6.66
N ASN A 218 4.54 -18.08 7.74
CA ASN A 218 5.07 -19.03 8.71
C ASN A 218 5.40 -20.39 8.08
N GLU A 219 4.55 -20.88 7.19
CA GLU A 219 4.75 -22.15 6.47
C GLU A 219 5.91 -22.12 5.47
N ASN A 220 6.27 -20.94 5.00
CA ASN A 220 7.22 -20.77 3.91
C ASN A 220 8.58 -20.16 4.31
N LEU A 221 8.83 -19.91 5.60
CA LEU A 221 10.11 -19.36 6.05
C LEU A 221 11.32 -20.22 5.68
N PRO A 222 12.48 -19.62 5.42
CA PRO A 222 12.68 -18.22 5.08
C PRO A 222 12.13 -17.89 3.67
N ILE A 223 11.64 -16.65 3.50
CA ILE A 223 10.99 -16.22 2.26
C ILE A 223 12.03 -15.82 1.22
N ASN A 224 11.83 -16.30 -0.01
CA ASN A 224 12.52 -15.83 -1.22
C ASN A 224 11.51 -15.31 -2.25
N VAL A 225 11.98 -14.78 -3.37
CA VAL A 225 11.12 -14.19 -4.42
C VAL A 225 10.08 -15.19 -4.94
N SER A 226 10.44 -16.47 -5.15
CA SER A 226 9.51 -17.49 -5.64
C SER A 226 8.41 -17.79 -4.62
N LYS A 227 8.76 -17.93 -3.34
CA LYS A 227 7.80 -18.13 -2.26
C LYS A 227 6.89 -16.92 -2.07
N ALA A 228 7.45 -15.71 -2.13
CA ALA A 228 6.68 -14.48 -2.09
C ALA A 228 5.64 -14.41 -3.23
N ALA A 229 6.06 -14.75 -4.45
CA ALA A 229 5.16 -14.83 -5.59
C ALA A 229 4.06 -15.90 -5.42
N SER A 230 4.40 -17.05 -4.81
CA SER A 230 3.41 -18.10 -4.51
C SER A 230 2.41 -17.65 -3.45
N ILE A 231 2.86 -16.96 -2.40
CA ILE A 231 1.99 -16.37 -1.37
C ILE A 231 1.01 -15.37 -2.00
N LEU A 232 1.51 -14.47 -2.87
CA LEU A 232 0.66 -13.48 -3.54
C LEU A 232 -0.33 -14.08 -4.53
N ARG A 233 -0.10 -15.31 -5.00
CA ARG A 233 -1.02 -16.04 -5.90
C ARG A 233 -1.99 -16.96 -5.15
N ASP A 234 -1.95 -16.97 -3.82
CA ASP A 234 -2.82 -17.83 -3.03
C ASP A 234 -4.29 -17.40 -3.15
N HIS A 235 -5.14 -18.35 -3.52
CA HIS A 235 -6.59 -18.18 -3.64
C HIS A 235 -7.37 -19.05 -2.64
N LYS A 236 -6.66 -19.68 -1.71
CA LYS A 236 -7.26 -20.45 -0.64
C LYS A 236 -7.44 -19.62 0.63
N GLY A 237 -8.31 -20.10 1.49
CA GLY A 237 -8.51 -19.56 2.83
C GLY A 237 -7.59 -20.16 3.88
N LEU A 238 -7.84 -19.76 5.14
CA LEU A 238 -7.17 -20.33 6.31
C LEU A 238 -7.26 -21.87 6.31
N GLN A 239 -6.17 -22.51 6.71
CA GLN A 239 -6.03 -23.99 6.71
C GLN A 239 -6.27 -24.61 5.32
N ASN A 240 -5.93 -23.86 4.27
CA ASN A 240 -6.11 -24.25 2.87
C ASN A 240 -7.57 -24.54 2.47
N THR A 241 -8.54 -23.94 3.16
CA THR A 241 -9.96 -24.02 2.80
C THR A 241 -10.19 -23.53 1.38
N ASP A 242 -10.99 -24.24 0.61
CA ASP A 242 -11.41 -23.80 -0.73
C ASP A 242 -12.42 -22.67 -0.61
N LEU A 243 -12.06 -21.48 -1.10
CA LEU A 243 -12.91 -20.29 -1.12
C LEU A 243 -13.64 -20.11 -2.45
N GLY A 244 -13.36 -20.96 -3.45
CA GLY A 244 -13.81 -20.73 -4.83
C GLY A 244 -13.02 -19.62 -5.54
N LEU A 245 -13.51 -19.20 -6.69
CA LEU A 245 -12.91 -18.14 -7.50
C LEU A 245 -13.42 -16.76 -7.09
N ALA A 246 -12.60 -15.74 -7.31
CA ALA A 246 -12.95 -14.31 -7.08
C ALA A 246 -13.50 -14.04 -5.66
N ASN A 247 -12.81 -14.54 -4.63
CA ASN A 247 -13.24 -14.40 -3.25
C ASN A 247 -12.43 -13.31 -2.52
N GLU A 248 -13.11 -12.37 -1.87
CA GLU A 248 -12.51 -11.22 -1.17
C GLU A 248 -11.67 -11.63 0.05
N MET A 249 -11.88 -12.83 0.58
CA MET A 249 -11.09 -13.41 1.66
C MET A 249 -9.73 -13.96 1.18
N ALA A 250 -9.55 -14.18 -0.12
CA ALA A 250 -8.30 -14.67 -0.69
C ALA A 250 -7.23 -13.60 -0.76
N ILE A 251 -5.95 -14.00 -0.77
CA ILE A 251 -4.83 -13.08 -0.99
C ILE A 251 -4.82 -12.61 -2.44
N ASN A 252 -5.07 -13.50 -3.39
CA ASN A 252 -5.33 -13.18 -4.78
C ASN A 252 -6.84 -13.21 -5.03
N GLN A 253 -7.48 -12.06 -5.01
CA GLN A 253 -8.94 -11.94 -5.08
C GLN A 253 -9.49 -12.08 -6.51
N PHE A 254 -8.73 -11.61 -7.49
CA PHE A 254 -9.15 -11.56 -8.89
C PHE A 254 -8.22 -12.41 -9.76
N ILE A 255 -8.74 -13.50 -10.23
CA ILE A 255 -8.07 -14.41 -11.16
C ILE A 255 -8.60 -14.19 -12.57
#